data_c41ab9391e6d6f676ed7e8c6eaef06c3
#
_entry.id   c41ab9391e6d6f676ed7e8c6eaef06c3
#
_cell.length_a   1.000
_cell.length_b   1.000
_cell.length_c   1.000
_cell.angle_alpha   90.00
_cell.angle_beta   90.00
_cell.angle_gamma   90.00
#
_symmetry.space_group_name_H-M   'P 1'
#
loop_
_entity.id
_entity.type
_entity.pdbx_description
1 polymer ?
#
loop_
_entity_poly.entity_id
_entity_poly.type
_entity_poly.pdbx_seq_one_letter_code
_entity_poly.pdbx_strand_id
1 'polypeptide(L)'
;MAKELKDLTKSDENYSQWYNDLVVKAGLAENSAVRGCMVIKPYGYAIWEKMHDALDKMFKDTGHQNAYFPLFIPKSFFSKEAHHVEGFAKECAVVTHYRLKNDPEGKGVVVDPDAKLEEELIVRPTSETIIWNTYKNWIQSYRDLPILCNQWANVVRWEMRTRLFLRTAEFLLSLIHI
;
A
#
# COMPACT_ATOMS: atom_id res chain seq x y z
N MET A 1 33.01 -16.10 22.99
CA MET A 1 31.95 -15.44 23.80
C MET A 1 31.26 -14.44 22.90
N ALA A 2 29.97 -14.65 22.58
CA ALA A 2 29.18 -13.70 21.83
C ALA A 2 29.11 -12.39 22.63
N LYS A 3 29.45 -11.26 22.00
CA LYS A 3 29.32 -9.94 22.59
C LYS A 3 27.82 -9.78 22.90
N GLU A 4 27.45 -9.73 24.17
CA GLU A 4 26.05 -9.38 24.54
C GLU A 4 25.68 -8.10 23.81
N LEU A 5 24.58 -8.15 23.08
CA LEU A 5 23.98 -6.96 22.44
C LEU A 5 23.43 -6.09 23.57
N LYS A 6 24.26 -5.21 24.12
CA LYS A 6 24.01 -4.40 25.32
C LYS A 6 22.76 -3.49 25.24
N ASP A 7 22.16 -3.37 24.06
CA ASP A 7 21.07 -2.41 23.83
C ASP A 7 19.81 -3.03 23.24
N LEU A 8 19.65 -4.34 23.25
CA LEU A 8 18.45 -5.02 22.79
C LEU A 8 17.63 -5.43 24.01
N THR A 9 16.39 -4.97 24.10
CA THR A 9 15.43 -5.45 25.11
C THR A 9 15.29 -6.96 24.98
N LYS A 10 15.22 -7.69 26.09
CA LYS A 10 15.02 -9.14 26.04
C LYS A 10 13.57 -9.48 25.70
N SER A 11 13.39 -10.52 24.90
CA SER A 11 12.04 -10.94 24.43
C SER A 11 11.13 -11.44 25.55
N ASP A 12 11.71 -11.99 26.64
CA ASP A 12 11.01 -12.45 27.84
C ASP A 12 10.63 -11.30 28.79
N GLU A 13 11.37 -10.18 28.75
CA GLU A 13 11.08 -8.99 29.55
C GLU A 13 10.01 -8.11 28.90
N ASN A 14 10.14 -7.82 27.60
CA ASN A 14 9.18 -7.03 26.83
C ASN A 14 9.24 -7.38 25.35
N TYR A 15 8.37 -8.29 24.91
CA TYR A 15 8.35 -8.77 23.54
C TYR A 15 8.09 -7.66 22.51
N SER A 16 7.20 -6.72 22.79
CA SER A 16 6.88 -5.63 21.86
C SER A 16 8.06 -4.68 21.66
N GLN A 17 8.79 -4.35 22.73
CA GLN A 17 9.97 -3.51 22.64
C GLN A 17 11.13 -4.25 21.98
N TRP A 18 11.35 -5.51 22.34
CA TRP A 18 12.34 -6.37 21.69
C TRP A 18 12.14 -6.40 20.17
N TYR A 19 10.90 -6.57 19.71
CA TYR A 19 10.59 -6.59 18.28
C TYR A 19 10.96 -5.26 17.59
N ASN A 20 10.58 -4.13 18.18
CA ASN A 20 10.90 -2.81 17.63
C ASN A 20 12.42 -2.57 17.59
N ASP A 21 13.11 -2.90 18.67
CA ASP A 21 14.59 -2.79 18.75
C ASP A 21 15.25 -3.67 17.68
N LEU A 22 14.76 -4.89 17.51
CA LEU A 22 15.29 -5.82 16.52
C LEU A 22 15.16 -5.28 15.10
N VAL A 23 13.97 -4.78 14.71
CA VAL A 23 13.73 -4.23 13.38
C VAL A 23 14.65 -3.06 13.08
N VAL A 24 14.80 -2.14 14.02
CA VAL A 24 15.67 -0.94 13.84
C VAL A 24 17.14 -1.32 13.83
N LYS A 25 17.58 -2.12 14.80
CA LYS A 25 19.01 -2.47 14.96
C LYS A 25 19.51 -3.43 13.89
N ALA A 26 18.66 -4.32 13.39
CA ALA A 26 18.99 -5.16 12.25
C ALA A 26 18.95 -4.39 10.91
N GLY A 27 18.58 -3.11 10.92
CA GLY A 27 18.51 -2.29 9.71
C GLY A 27 17.43 -2.75 8.73
N LEU A 28 16.30 -3.28 9.22
CA LEU A 28 15.19 -3.74 8.38
C LEU A 28 14.29 -2.60 7.93
N ALA A 29 13.94 -1.71 8.85
CA ALA A 29 13.07 -0.58 8.57
C ALA A 29 13.28 0.55 9.57
N GLU A 30 12.80 1.74 9.21
CA GLU A 30 12.76 2.92 10.08
C GLU A 30 11.49 3.74 9.79
N ASN A 31 11.10 4.60 10.72
CA ASN A 31 9.96 5.48 10.51
C ASN A 31 10.29 6.53 9.44
N SER A 32 9.32 6.82 8.58
CA SER A 32 9.42 7.92 7.63
C SER A 32 8.95 9.24 8.25
N ALA A 33 9.06 10.32 7.48
CA ALA A 33 8.50 11.63 7.86
C ALA A 33 6.95 11.62 7.93
N VAL A 34 6.30 10.64 7.31
CA VAL A 34 4.84 10.48 7.34
C VAL A 34 4.47 9.47 8.43
N ARG A 35 3.69 9.91 9.40
CA ARG A 35 3.25 9.04 10.50
C ARG A 35 2.53 7.79 9.97
N GLY A 36 2.95 6.64 10.45
CA GLY A 36 2.37 5.35 10.05
C GLY A 36 2.96 4.75 8.78
N CYS A 37 3.73 5.51 8.01
CA CYS A 37 4.53 5.00 6.90
C CYS A 37 5.95 4.71 7.34
N MET A 38 6.61 3.75 6.70
CA MET A 38 7.99 3.39 7.02
C MET A 38 8.88 3.43 5.79
N VAL A 39 10.18 3.57 6.03
CA VAL A 39 11.21 3.26 5.04
C VAL A 39 11.62 1.80 5.26
N ILE A 40 11.39 0.95 4.29
CA ILE A 40 11.94 -0.42 4.28
C ILE A 40 13.37 -0.29 3.76
N LYS A 41 14.35 -0.61 4.60
CA LYS A 41 15.76 -0.50 4.24
C LYS A 41 16.18 -1.67 3.33
N PRO A 42 17.32 -1.57 2.62
CA PRO A 42 17.70 -2.59 1.64
C PRO A 42 17.71 -4.01 2.20
N TYR A 43 18.16 -4.20 3.43
CA TYR A 43 18.19 -5.53 4.05
C TYR A 43 16.78 -6.09 4.34
N GLY A 44 15.87 -5.23 4.80
CA GLY A 44 14.46 -5.60 4.99
C GLY A 44 13.75 -5.81 3.66
N TYR A 45 14.04 -4.97 2.66
CA TYR A 45 13.43 -5.08 1.34
C TYR A 45 13.86 -6.36 0.60
N ALA A 46 15.11 -6.80 0.78
CA ALA A 46 15.58 -8.06 0.23
C ALA A 46 14.79 -9.30 0.73
N ILE A 47 14.21 -9.25 1.93
CA ILE A 47 13.29 -10.29 2.42
C ILE A 47 12.02 -10.28 1.58
N TRP A 48 11.46 -9.09 1.34
CA TRP A 48 10.28 -8.93 0.51
C TRP A 48 10.52 -9.38 -0.93
N GLU A 49 11.64 -9.01 -1.54
CA GLU A 49 12.00 -9.43 -2.91
C GLU A 49 12.03 -10.96 -3.04
N LYS A 50 12.62 -11.66 -2.07
CA LYS A 50 12.66 -13.13 -2.08
C LYS A 50 11.26 -13.76 -1.97
N MET A 51 10.38 -13.20 -1.15
CA MET A 51 8.99 -13.66 -1.07
C MET A 51 8.23 -13.35 -2.36
N HIS A 52 8.42 -12.15 -2.90
CA HIS A 52 7.84 -11.70 -4.16
C HIS A 52 8.23 -12.66 -5.30
N ASP A 53 9.53 -12.90 -5.49
CA ASP A 53 10.03 -13.72 -6.59
C ASP A 53 9.50 -15.16 -6.51
N ALA A 54 9.46 -15.74 -5.31
CA ALA A 54 8.92 -17.08 -5.11
C ALA A 54 7.43 -17.15 -5.44
N LEU A 55 6.64 -16.20 -4.94
CA LEU A 55 5.19 -16.16 -5.21
C LEU A 55 4.87 -15.79 -6.66
N ASP A 56 5.57 -14.83 -7.24
CA ASP A 56 5.39 -14.43 -8.64
C ASP A 56 5.65 -15.60 -9.60
N LYS A 57 6.70 -16.39 -9.30
CA LYS A 57 6.95 -17.63 -10.03
C LYS A 57 5.78 -18.61 -9.90
N MET A 58 5.27 -18.84 -8.69
CA MET A 58 4.14 -19.74 -8.47
C MET A 58 2.88 -19.29 -9.23
N PHE A 59 2.60 -17.99 -9.26
CA PHE A 59 1.47 -17.42 -10.02
C PHE A 59 1.66 -17.64 -11.53
N LYS A 60 2.85 -17.38 -12.06
CA LYS A 60 3.17 -17.62 -13.48
C LYS A 60 3.10 -19.10 -13.86
N ASP A 61 3.52 -20.01 -12.99
CA ASP A 61 3.43 -21.45 -13.19
C ASP A 61 1.96 -21.93 -13.33
N THR A 62 0.99 -21.18 -12.78
CA THR A 62 -0.45 -21.42 -12.95
C THR A 62 -1.08 -20.66 -14.11
N GLY A 63 -0.28 -19.97 -14.93
CA GLY A 63 -0.74 -19.25 -16.12
C GLY A 63 -1.15 -17.80 -15.87
N HIS A 64 -0.99 -17.28 -14.65
CA HIS A 64 -1.31 -15.89 -14.36
C HIS A 64 -0.30 -14.94 -15.00
N GLN A 65 -0.80 -13.78 -15.41
CA GLN A 65 -0.01 -12.70 -15.98
C GLN A 65 -0.08 -11.46 -15.10
N ASN A 66 1.03 -10.78 -14.91
CA ASN A 66 1.05 -9.53 -14.16
C ASN A 66 0.46 -8.40 -15.00
N ALA A 67 -0.44 -7.64 -14.39
CA ALA A 67 -1.01 -6.42 -14.94
C ALA A 67 -0.80 -5.27 -13.95
N TYR A 68 -0.95 -4.04 -14.41
CA TYR A 68 -0.88 -2.85 -13.55
C TYR A 68 -2.17 -2.04 -13.68
N PHE A 69 -2.78 -1.73 -12.55
CA PHE A 69 -3.97 -0.89 -12.46
C PHE A 69 -3.64 0.42 -11.73
N PRO A 70 -4.31 1.54 -12.06
CA PRO A 70 -3.98 2.86 -11.53
C PRO A 70 -4.03 2.95 -10.01
N LEU A 71 -3.18 3.83 -9.47
CA LEU A 71 -3.15 4.17 -8.04
C LEU A 71 -4.42 4.89 -7.59
N PHE A 72 -4.93 5.79 -8.43
CA PHE A 72 -6.07 6.64 -8.10
C PHE A 72 -7.38 6.01 -8.57
N ILE A 73 -8.38 6.03 -7.69
CA ILE A 73 -9.72 5.53 -7.95
C ILE A 73 -10.68 6.71 -7.81
N PRO A 74 -11.55 6.98 -8.80
CA PRO A 74 -12.59 8.00 -8.67
C PRO A 74 -13.50 7.73 -7.47
N LYS A 75 -13.80 8.74 -6.68
CA LYS A 75 -14.65 8.61 -5.47
C LYS A 75 -16.03 8.02 -5.79
N SER A 76 -16.56 8.33 -6.98
CA SER A 76 -17.85 7.79 -7.45
C SER A 76 -17.88 6.27 -7.53
N PHE A 77 -16.74 5.60 -7.74
CA PHE A 77 -16.66 4.14 -7.76
C PHE A 77 -16.98 3.54 -6.39
N PHE A 78 -16.45 4.15 -5.32
CA PHE A 78 -16.76 3.71 -3.96
C PHE A 78 -18.20 3.96 -3.56
N SER A 79 -18.82 5.03 -4.06
CA SER A 79 -20.21 5.33 -3.77
C SER A 79 -21.18 4.29 -4.36
N LYS A 80 -20.82 3.66 -5.48
CA LYS A 80 -21.63 2.60 -6.11
C LYS A 80 -21.52 1.26 -5.38
N GLU A 81 -20.42 1.03 -4.67
CA GLU A 81 -20.12 -0.22 -3.97
C GLU A 81 -20.22 -0.09 -2.45
N ALA A 82 -20.83 0.99 -1.94
CA ALA A 82 -20.85 1.33 -0.51
C ALA A 82 -21.29 0.18 0.40
N HIS A 83 -22.12 -0.74 -0.09
CA HIS A 83 -22.54 -1.94 0.65
C HIS A 83 -21.46 -3.03 0.73
N HIS A 84 -20.48 -3.05 -0.18
CA HIS A 84 -19.39 -4.03 -0.17
C HIS A 84 -18.11 -3.51 0.50
N VAL A 85 -18.01 -2.19 0.69
CA VAL A 85 -16.77 -1.51 1.15
C VAL A 85 -16.83 -1.10 2.62
N GLU A 86 -17.85 -1.51 3.37
CA GLU A 86 -18.06 -1.07 4.77
C GLU A 86 -16.87 -1.31 5.72
N GLY A 87 -15.95 -2.21 5.39
CA GLY A 87 -14.79 -2.53 6.24
C GLY A 87 -13.50 -1.76 5.95
N PHE A 88 -13.27 -1.28 4.71
CA PHE A 88 -11.96 -0.77 4.28
C PHE A 88 -11.96 0.67 3.76
N ALA A 89 -13.10 1.20 3.35
CA ALA A 89 -13.16 2.44 2.58
C ALA A 89 -13.19 3.73 3.40
N LYS A 90 -13.41 3.66 4.69
CA LYS A 90 -13.56 4.87 5.52
C LYS A 90 -12.22 5.50 5.90
N GLU A 91 -11.14 4.72 5.95
CA GLU A 91 -9.80 5.17 6.34
C GLU A 91 -8.87 5.16 5.14
N CYS A 92 -9.08 6.07 4.20
CA CYS A 92 -8.30 6.22 2.97
C CYS A 92 -7.75 7.63 2.81
N ALA A 93 -6.71 7.78 2.00
CA ALA A 93 -6.19 9.08 1.59
C ALA A 93 -7.00 9.61 0.40
N VAL A 94 -7.47 10.85 0.50
CA VAL A 94 -8.29 11.52 -0.51
C VAL A 94 -7.47 12.63 -1.15
N VAL A 95 -7.38 12.64 -2.48
CA VAL A 95 -6.72 13.69 -3.26
C VAL A 95 -7.79 14.64 -3.77
N THR A 96 -7.68 15.90 -3.38
CA THR A 96 -8.67 16.95 -3.66
C THR A 96 -8.18 18.00 -4.65
N HIS A 97 -6.86 18.15 -4.77
CA HIS A 97 -6.22 19.18 -5.61
C HIS A 97 -5.03 18.57 -6.37
N TYR A 98 -4.69 19.16 -7.52
CA TYR A 98 -3.63 18.68 -8.40
C TYR A 98 -2.44 19.62 -8.52
N ARG A 99 -2.44 20.79 -7.82
CA ARG A 99 -1.37 21.78 -7.95
C ARG A 99 -1.08 22.48 -6.63
N LEU A 100 0.19 22.83 -6.45
CA LEU A 100 0.66 23.74 -5.41
C LEU A 100 1.00 25.08 -6.05
N LYS A 101 0.95 26.16 -5.27
CA LYS A 101 1.42 27.48 -5.63
C LYS A 101 2.31 28.07 -4.53
N ASN A 102 3.09 29.07 -4.88
CA ASN A 102 3.88 29.78 -3.88
C ASN A 102 2.96 30.45 -2.85
N ASP A 103 3.32 30.34 -1.59
CA ASP A 103 2.62 31.03 -0.52
C ASP A 103 2.77 32.54 -0.72
N PRO A 104 1.67 33.32 -0.76
CA PRO A 104 1.73 34.78 -0.84
C PRO A 104 2.55 35.44 0.29
N GLU A 105 2.64 34.78 1.44
CA GLU A 105 3.45 35.28 2.58
C GLU A 105 4.92 34.85 2.51
N GLY A 106 5.34 34.16 1.43
CA GLY A 106 6.73 33.77 1.22
C GLY A 106 7.21 32.58 2.10
N LYS A 107 6.30 31.85 2.73
CA LYS A 107 6.61 30.72 3.64
C LYS A 107 6.67 29.35 2.95
N GLY A 108 6.89 29.29 1.64
CA GLY A 108 7.01 28.06 0.89
C GLY A 108 5.89 27.83 -0.11
N VAL A 109 5.25 26.66 -0.12
CA VAL A 109 4.17 26.30 -1.05
C VAL A 109 2.89 25.96 -0.28
N VAL A 110 1.76 26.32 -0.88
CA VAL A 110 0.42 26.02 -0.38
C VAL A 110 -0.41 25.32 -1.46
N VAL A 111 -1.45 24.62 -1.07
CA VAL A 111 -2.41 24.06 -2.02
C VAL A 111 -3.08 25.20 -2.80
N ASP A 112 -3.07 25.09 -4.13
CA ASP A 112 -3.75 26.06 -4.98
C ASP A 112 -5.26 25.81 -4.95
N PRO A 113 -6.09 26.74 -4.40
CA PRO A 113 -7.53 26.57 -4.33
C PRO A 113 -8.20 26.49 -5.71
N ASP A 114 -7.58 27.09 -6.74
CA ASP A 114 -8.10 27.09 -8.11
C ASP A 114 -7.81 25.77 -8.85
N ALA A 115 -7.01 24.88 -8.24
CA ALA A 115 -6.63 23.59 -8.77
C ALA A 115 -7.40 22.44 -8.12
N LYS A 116 -8.60 22.67 -7.63
CA LYS A 116 -9.47 21.65 -7.08
C LYS A 116 -9.89 20.67 -8.19
N LEU A 117 -9.84 19.39 -7.89
CA LEU A 117 -10.34 18.35 -8.80
C LEU A 117 -11.87 18.45 -8.93
N GLU A 118 -12.39 18.26 -10.12
CA GLU A 118 -13.85 18.14 -10.36
C GLU A 118 -14.46 16.97 -9.60
N GLU A 119 -13.72 15.85 -9.57
CA GLU A 119 -14.03 14.68 -8.75
C GLU A 119 -12.83 14.33 -7.87
N GLU A 120 -13.06 14.13 -6.57
CA GLU A 120 -12.03 13.69 -5.63
C GLU A 120 -11.57 12.26 -5.98
N LEU A 121 -10.27 12.01 -5.81
CA LEU A 121 -9.66 10.72 -6.06
C LEU A 121 -9.26 10.06 -4.73
N ILE A 122 -9.43 8.76 -4.69
CA ILE A 122 -9.00 7.94 -3.56
C ILE A 122 -7.66 7.29 -3.92
N VAL A 123 -6.67 7.42 -3.06
CA VAL A 123 -5.47 6.57 -3.14
C VAL A 123 -5.89 5.17 -2.74
N ARG A 124 -5.70 4.20 -3.63
CA ARG A 124 -6.25 2.84 -3.46
C ARG A 124 -5.96 2.22 -2.10
N PRO A 125 -6.97 1.94 -1.27
CA PRO A 125 -6.82 1.08 -0.09
C PRO A 125 -6.87 -0.41 -0.46
N THR A 126 -7.40 -0.68 -1.64
CA THR A 126 -7.48 -1.96 -2.33
C THR A 126 -7.78 -1.69 -3.81
N SER A 127 -7.56 -2.66 -4.71
CA SER A 127 -7.66 -2.41 -6.15
C SER A 127 -8.87 -3.10 -6.81
N GLU A 128 -9.68 -3.85 -6.10
CA GLU A 128 -10.77 -4.65 -6.66
C GLU A 128 -11.72 -3.79 -7.50
N THR A 129 -12.15 -2.63 -6.97
CA THR A 129 -13.07 -1.72 -7.65
C THR A 129 -12.57 -1.29 -9.03
N ILE A 130 -11.30 -0.87 -9.15
CA ILE A 130 -10.72 -0.45 -10.43
C ILE A 130 -10.47 -1.64 -11.35
N ILE A 131 -10.08 -2.79 -10.80
CA ILE A 131 -9.84 -4.02 -11.55
C ILE A 131 -11.14 -4.53 -12.16
N TRP A 132 -12.20 -4.65 -11.39
CA TRP A 132 -13.52 -5.10 -11.88
C TRP A 132 -14.10 -4.16 -12.92
N ASN A 133 -13.96 -2.85 -12.73
CA ASN A 133 -14.37 -1.89 -13.74
C ASN A 133 -13.60 -2.06 -15.05
N THR A 134 -12.33 -2.46 -14.99
CA THR A 134 -11.51 -2.74 -16.17
C THR A 134 -11.92 -4.07 -16.82
N TYR A 135 -12.10 -5.13 -16.04
CA TYR A 135 -12.51 -6.44 -16.55
C TYR A 135 -13.87 -6.40 -17.24
N LYS A 136 -14.78 -5.57 -16.77
CA LYS A 136 -16.06 -5.33 -17.44
C LYS A 136 -15.90 -4.93 -18.92
N ASN A 137 -14.80 -4.25 -19.25
CA ASN A 137 -14.50 -3.85 -20.62
C ASN A 137 -13.73 -4.92 -21.39
N TRP A 138 -12.96 -5.78 -20.70
CA TRP A 138 -12.18 -6.84 -21.34
C TRP A 138 -13.04 -8.05 -21.69
N ILE A 139 -14.04 -8.36 -20.84
CA ILE A 139 -14.93 -9.51 -21.06
C ILE A 139 -16.04 -9.12 -22.05
N GLN A 140 -15.96 -9.65 -23.26
CA GLN A 140 -16.96 -9.51 -24.29
C GLN A 140 -17.82 -10.77 -24.44
N SER A 141 -17.28 -11.92 -24.03
CA SER A 141 -17.97 -13.21 -24.06
C SER A 141 -17.42 -14.16 -23.00
N TYR A 142 -18.10 -15.27 -22.74
CA TYR A 142 -17.62 -16.32 -21.84
C TYR A 142 -16.29 -16.96 -22.30
N ARG A 143 -15.93 -16.77 -23.56
CA ARG A 143 -14.67 -17.28 -24.11
C ARG A 143 -13.45 -16.49 -23.66
N ASP A 144 -13.66 -15.30 -23.10
CA ASP A 144 -12.60 -14.45 -22.55
C ASP A 144 -12.24 -14.87 -21.10
N LEU A 145 -12.96 -15.87 -20.57
CA LEU A 145 -12.74 -16.41 -19.22
C LEU A 145 -12.00 -17.77 -19.30
N PRO A 146 -11.20 -18.10 -18.28
CA PRO A 146 -10.88 -17.30 -17.10
C PRO A 146 -9.89 -16.16 -17.39
N ILE A 147 -10.00 -15.04 -16.67
CA ILE A 147 -8.96 -13.98 -16.66
C ILE A 147 -8.01 -14.31 -15.52
N LEU A 148 -6.79 -14.74 -15.84
CA LEU A 148 -5.75 -15.07 -14.87
C LEU A 148 -4.79 -13.89 -14.75
N CYS A 149 -5.10 -12.96 -13.87
CA CYS A 149 -4.29 -11.76 -13.65
C CYS A 149 -3.85 -11.63 -12.20
N ASN A 150 -2.64 -11.07 -12.02
CA ASN A 150 -2.11 -10.64 -10.75
C ASN A 150 -1.60 -9.20 -10.84
N GLN A 151 -1.74 -8.44 -9.76
CA GLN A 151 -1.10 -7.13 -9.61
C GLN A 151 -0.25 -7.12 -8.36
N TRP A 152 1.02 -6.79 -8.50
CA TRP A 152 1.88 -6.36 -7.40
C TRP A 152 1.75 -4.86 -7.24
N ALA A 153 1.39 -4.40 -6.05
CA ALA A 153 1.13 -2.98 -5.83
C ALA A 153 1.31 -2.56 -4.37
N ASN A 154 1.51 -1.26 -4.17
CA ASN A 154 1.29 -0.64 -2.87
C ASN A 154 -0.19 -0.27 -2.71
N VAL A 155 -0.64 -0.23 -1.46
CA VAL A 155 -1.95 0.31 -1.05
C VAL A 155 -1.76 1.19 0.17
N VAL A 156 -2.70 2.12 0.38
CA VAL A 156 -2.70 3.03 1.52
C VAL A 156 -3.99 2.86 2.31
N ARG A 157 -3.86 2.41 3.55
CA ARG A 157 -4.94 2.35 4.54
C ARG A 157 -4.56 3.21 5.72
N TRP A 158 -5.33 4.24 6.02
CA TRP A 158 -4.99 5.22 7.06
C TRP A 158 -5.15 4.62 8.46
N GLU A 159 -4.31 3.65 8.77
CA GLU A 159 -4.36 2.85 9.99
C GLU A 159 -4.06 3.66 11.24
N MET A 160 -4.94 3.56 12.22
CA MET A 160 -4.77 4.21 13.54
C MET A 160 -3.70 3.55 14.40
N ARG A 161 -3.52 2.24 14.25
CA ARG A 161 -2.58 1.42 15.04
C ARG A 161 -1.56 0.78 14.13
N THR A 162 -0.48 1.48 13.88
CA THR A 162 0.65 0.98 13.09
C THR A 162 1.67 0.27 13.96
N ARG A 163 2.40 -0.67 13.36
CA ARG A 163 3.55 -1.34 13.95
C ARG A 163 4.64 -1.44 12.90
N LEU A 164 5.82 -0.94 13.25
CA LEU A 164 6.95 -0.89 12.33
C LEU A 164 7.21 -2.26 11.69
N PHE A 165 7.42 -2.28 10.38
CA PHE A 165 7.67 -3.43 9.52
C PHE A 165 6.50 -4.41 9.33
N LEU A 166 5.58 -4.55 10.28
CA LEU A 166 4.45 -5.50 10.20
C LEU A 166 3.13 -4.89 9.77
N ARG A 167 2.83 -3.68 10.23
CA ARG A 167 1.53 -3.04 9.97
C ARG A 167 1.70 -1.54 9.83
N THR A 168 1.65 -1.07 8.61
CA THR A 168 1.90 0.32 8.25
C THR A 168 0.74 0.87 7.42
N ALA A 169 0.63 2.20 7.35
CA ALA A 169 -0.42 2.85 6.57
C ALA A 169 -0.24 2.61 5.07
N GLU A 170 1.00 2.53 4.60
CA GLU A 170 1.33 2.10 3.24
C GLU A 170 2.05 0.77 3.29
N PHE A 171 1.64 -0.19 2.47
CA PHE A 171 2.26 -1.50 2.39
C PHE A 171 2.13 -2.11 0.99
N LEU A 172 2.95 -3.13 0.73
CA LEU A 172 2.98 -3.86 -0.52
C LEU A 172 2.12 -5.11 -0.42
N LEU A 173 1.40 -5.43 -1.48
CA LEU A 173 0.60 -6.64 -1.58
C LEU A 173 0.57 -7.20 -3.01
N SER A 174 0.13 -8.44 -3.15
CA SER A 174 -0.36 -8.96 -4.42
C SER A 174 -1.88 -9.08 -4.39
N LEU A 175 -2.50 -8.88 -5.52
CA LEU A 175 -3.92 -9.10 -5.73
C LEU A 175 -4.09 -9.97 -6.97
N ILE A 176 -4.53 -11.20 -6.75
CA ILE A 176 -4.66 -12.22 -7.79
C ILE A 176 -6.13 -12.56 -8.03
N HIS A 177 -6.53 -12.69 -9.29
CA HIS A 177 -7.86 -13.12 -9.72
C HIS A 177 -7.76 -14.40 -10.52
N ILE A 178 -8.66 -15.32 -10.21
CA ILE A 178 -8.78 -16.64 -10.81
C ILE A 178 -10.13 -16.76 -11.49
#